data_b5c74179ba7c5fadf99fb77e9bd569b7
#
_entry.id   b5c74179ba7c5fadf99fb77e9bd569b7
#
_cell.length_a   1.000
_cell.length_b   1.000
_cell.length_c   1.000
_cell.angle_alpha   90.00
_cell.angle_beta   90.00
_cell.angle_gamma   90.00
#
_symmetry.space_group_name_H-M   'P 1'
#
loop_
_entity.id
_entity.type
_entity.pdbx_description
1 polymer ?
#
loop_
_entity_poly.entity_id
_entity_poly.type
_entity_poly.pdbx_seq_one_letter_code
_entity_poly.pdbx_strand_id
1 'polypeptide(L)'
;MRIFFSIITALFFANVSLGASADKVSGASGLKELGITYTLKKSTDPIPNKIHVLRIDLGLNRVKPKVALGPDPDGDGPAEVTLTDPRKLASSPSVLAFVNTNPWDSFPNAQGQKNRSWYAGQPVDIHGLAGTQSKMRSAMAPSNASVWFDAKGWVRFGHQAQDKPQEATTGFQLILSKGKLTVGTGGARHPRTALGTDEKGQILWLVVVDGRQPRYSEGMNMHELASMMKELGCWTATNMDGGGSSIMGLVGQDGKLKVMNRPSDRSFGRVKIRPLPMVLTITKSPRLKE
;
A
#
# COMPACT_ATOMS: atom_id res chain seq x y z
N MET A 1 43.35 -4.63 -52.45
CA MET A 1 41.96 -4.12 -52.43
C MET A 1 41.14 -5.01 -51.53
N ARG A 2 41.03 -4.65 -50.23
CA ARG A 2 40.29 -5.42 -49.20
C ARG A 2 38.99 -4.69 -48.94
N ILE A 3 37.88 -5.36 -49.21
CA ILE A 3 36.51 -4.85 -49.01
C ILE A 3 36.11 -5.21 -47.59
N PHE A 4 35.86 -4.19 -46.74
CA PHE A 4 35.28 -4.36 -45.41
C PHE A 4 33.75 -4.38 -45.56
N PHE A 5 33.12 -5.50 -45.15
CA PHE A 5 31.70 -5.57 -44.94
C PHE A 5 31.38 -5.14 -43.48
N SER A 6 30.72 -4.00 -43.32
CA SER A 6 30.17 -3.55 -42.06
C SER A 6 28.80 -4.20 -41.87
N ILE A 7 28.71 -5.06 -40.85
CA ILE A 7 27.43 -5.64 -40.43
C ILE A 7 26.80 -4.65 -39.44
N ILE A 8 25.74 -3.98 -39.87
CA ILE A 8 24.90 -3.16 -38.98
C ILE A 8 23.89 -4.10 -38.26
N THR A 9 24.11 -4.35 -36.98
CA THR A 9 23.18 -5.07 -36.15
C THR A 9 22.09 -4.10 -35.67
N ALA A 10 20.91 -4.18 -36.26
CA ALA A 10 19.76 -3.44 -35.83
C ALA A 10 19.20 -4.09 -34.53
N LEU A 11 19.35 -3.40 -33.42
CA LEU A 11 18.66 -3.75 -32.18
C LEU A 11 17.17 -3.38 -32.28
N PHE A 12 16.33 -4.38 -32.48
CA PHE A 12 14.88 -4.24 -32.31
C PHE A 12 14.56 -4.13 -30.82
N PHE A 13 14.27 -2.93 -30.35
CA PHE A 13 13.56 -2.75 -29.09
C PHE A 13 12.11 -3.19 -29.28
N ALA A 14 11.77 -4.38 -28.81
CA ALA A 14 10.39 -4.80 -28.71
C ALA A 14 9.71 -3.98 -27.60
N ASN A 15 8.88 -3.02 -28.00
CA ASN A 15 7.92 -2.39 -27.10
C ASN A 15 6.89 -3.46 -26.72
N VAL A 16 7.07 -4.10 -25.57
CA VAL A 16 6.05 -4.96 -24.96
C VAL A 16 4.96 -4.05 -24.40
N SER A 17 3.95 -3.77 -25.20
CA SER A 17 2.71 -3.20 -24.67
C SER A 17 2.03 -4.26 -23.81
N LEU A 18 2.01 -4.05 -22.50
CA LEU A 18 1.17 -4.85 -21.60
C LEU A 18 -0.30 -4.65 -22.00
N GLY A 19 -0.84 -5.58 -22.75
CA GLY A 19 -2.28 -5.69 -23.01
C GLY A 19 -3.00 -6.09 -21.72
N ALA A 20 -3.18 -5.16 -20.78
CA ALA A 20 -3.97 -5.38 -19.58
C ALA A 20 -5.43 -5.04 -19.87
N SER A 21 -6.29 -6.06 -19.90
CA SER A 21 -7.74 -5.85 -19.87
C SER A 21 -8.11 -5.28 -18.48
N ALA A 22 -8.69 -4.09 -18.46
CA ALA A 22 -9.19 -3.46 -17.25
C ALA A 22 -10.67 -3.79 -17.07
N ASP A 23 -11.00 -4.70 -16.16
CA ASP A 23 -12.38 -4.95 -15.76
C ASP A 23 -12.87 -3.80 -14.86
N LYS A 24 -13.77 -2.97 -15.38
CA LYS A 24 -14.49 -1.99 -14.56
C LYS A 24 -15.52 -2.74 -13.71
N VAL A 25 -15.28 -2.86 -12.42
CA VAL A 25 -16.29 -3.39 -11.50
C VAL A 25 -17.45 -2.38 -11.44
N SER A 26 -18.63 -2.77 -11.86
CA SER A 26 -19.84 -1.92 -11.97
C SER A 26 -20.48 -1.62 -10.61
N GLY A 27 -19.67 -1.30 -9.61
CA GLY A 27 -20.07 -0.94 -8.25
C GLY A 27 -19.85 0.52 -7.88
N ALA A 28 -19.43 1.34 -8.83
CA ALA A 28 -18.62 2.53 -8.56
C ALA A 28 -19.29 3.89 -8.78
N SER A 29 -20.61 4.01 -9.01
CA SER A 29 -21.16 5.37 -9.26
C SER A 29 -20.96 6.28 -8.04
N GLY A 30 -21.33 5.86 -6.85
CA GLY A 30 -21.18 6.67 -5.64
C GLY A 30 -19.73 6.90 -5.21
N LEU A 31 -18.82 5.94 -5.41
CA LEU A 31 -17.40 6.11 -5.10
C LEU A 31 -16.72 7.08 -6.08
N LYS A 32 -17.08 7.00 -7.36
CA LYS A 32 -16.54 7.90 -8.40
C LYS A 32 -16.89 9.35 -8.12
N GLU A 33 -18.10 9.62 -7.67
CA GLU A 33 -18.52 10.97 -7.23
C GLU A 33 -17.69 11.48 -6.06
N LEU A 34 -17.21 10.57 -5.19
CA LEU A 34 -16.32 10.89 -4.08
C LEU A 34 -14.84 11.01 -4.51
N GLY A 35 -14.54 10.86 -5.80
CA GLY A 35 -13.18 10.90 -6.31
C GLY A 35 -12.41 9.58 -6.15
N ILE A 36 -13.07 8.46 -5.85
CA ILE A 36 -12.45 7.15 -5.70
C ILE A 36 -12.71 6.31 -6.95
N THR A 37 -11.66 5.82 -7.57
CA THR A 37 -11.73 4.87 -8.69
C THR A 37 -10.97 3.61 -8.35
N TYR A 38 -11.63 2.46 -8.48
CA TYR A 38 -11.00 1.14 -8.34
C TYR A 38 -10.81 0.51 -9.72
N THR A 39 -9.63 -0.08 -9.92
CA THR A 39 -9.28 -0.83 -11.13
C THR A 39 -8.59 -2.13 -10.74
N LEU A 40 -9.05 -3.26 -11.30
CA LEU A 40 -8.33 -4.52 -11.25
C LEU A 40 -7.59 -4.70 -12.58
N LYS A 41 -6.25 -4.63 -12.52
CA LYS A 41 -5.38 -4.97 -13.65
C LYS A 41 -5.01 -6.44 -13.55
N LYS A 42 -5.11 -7.18 -14.65
CA LYS A 42 -4.74 -8.59 -14.75
C LYS A 42 -3.72 -8.75 -15.86
N SER A 43 -2.66 -9.50 -15.62
CA SER A 43 -1.77 -10.04 -16.65
C SER A 43 -1.71 -11.55 -16.55
N THR A 44 -1.52 -12.21 -17.67
CA THR A 44 -1.35 -13.69 -17.74
C THR A 44 -0.01 -14.05 -18.33
N ASP A 45 0.52 -13.20 -19.20
CA ASP A 45 1.77 -13.39 -19.92
C ASP A 45 2.69 -12.16 -19.74
N PRO A 46 3.99 -12.34 -19.55
CA PRO A 46 4.69 -13.60 -19.29
C PRO A 46 4.47 -14.16 -17.89
N ILE A 47 3.90 -13.40 -16.97
CA ILE A 47 3.73 -13.78 -15.57
C ILE A 47 2.33 -13.36 -15.09
N PRO A 48 1.56 -14.31 -14.51
CA PRO A 48 0.24 -13.99 -13.99
C PRO A 48 0.34 -13.05 -12.79
N ASN A 49 -0.37 -11.91 -12.88
CA ASN A 49 -0.51 -10.97 -11.78
C ASN A 49 -1.92 -10.41 -11.68
N LYS A 50 -2.36 -10.17 -10.46
CA LYS A 50 -3.56 -9.41 -10.13
C LYS A 50 -3.18 -8.21 -9.28
N ILE A 51 -3.51 -7.04 -9.78
CA ILE A 51 -3.09 -5.75 -9.25
C ILE A 51 -4.34 -4.93 -8.97
N HIS A 52 -4.57 -4.65 -7.72
CA HIS A 52 -5.69 -3.86 -7.22
C HIS A 52 -5.23 -2.43 -7.05
N VAL A 53 -5.83 -1.50 -7.78
CA VAL A 53 -5.47 -0.08 -7.80
C VAL A 53 -6.66 0.76 -7.34
N LEU A 54 -6.47 1.53 -6.29
CA LEU A 54 -7.36 2.62 -5.91
C LEU A 54 -6.67 3.95 -6.22
N ARG A 55 -7.31 4.77 -7.03
CA ARG A 55 -6.95 6.16 -7.25
C ARG A 55 -7.94 7.04 -6.50
N ILE A 56 -7.44 7.90 -5.64
CA ILE A 56 -8.22 8.79 -4.78
C ILE A 56 -7.84 10.23 -5.10
N ASP A 57 -8.81 11.04 -5.45
CA ASP A 57 -8.66 12.47 -5.69
C ASP A 57 -8.96 13.24 -4.40
N LEU A 58 -7.89 13.57 -3.66
CA LEU A 58 -7.97 14.32 -2.41
C LEU A 58 -8.26 15.80 -2.65
N GLY A 59 -7.95 16.29 -3.86
CA GLY A 59 -8.24 17.69 -4.25
C GLY A 59 -9.73 18.03 -4.26
N LEU A 60 -10.61 17.03 -4.40
CA LEU A 60 -12.05 17.21 -4.31
C LEU A 60 -12.55 17.42 -2.87
N ASN A 61 -11.74 17.21 -1.86
CA ASN A 61 -12.09 17.35 -0.42
C ASN A 61 -13.33 16.53 0.04
N ARG A 62 -13.72 15.50 -0.73
CA ARG A 62 -14.89 14.67 -0.44
C ARG A 62 -14.55 13.47 0.45
N VAL A 63 -13.28 13.12 0.52
CA VAL A 63 -12.74 12.04 1.34
C VAL A 63 -11.47 12.48 2.03
N LYS A 64 -11.14 11.79 3.14
CA LYS A 64 -9.91 12.03 3.91
C LYS A 64 -9.22 10.71 4.22
N PRO A 65 -7.90 10.64 4.06
CA PRO A 65 -7.11 9.57 4.64
C PRO A 65 -7.16 9.64 6.17
N LYS A 66 -7.21 8.48 6.81
CA LYS A 66 -7.15 8.35 8.26
C LYS A 66 -6.44 7.06 8.63
N VAL A 67 -5.50 7.13 9.54
CA VAL A 67 -4.82 5.96 10.10
C VAL A 67 -5.69 5.36 11.21
N ALA A 68 -5.87 4.04 11.16
CA ALA A 68 -6.48 3.28 12.24
C ALA A 68 -5.42 2.36 12.84
N LEU A 69 -5.08 2.62 14.10
CA LEU A 69 -4.11 1.87 14.89
C LEU A 69 -4.79 0.76 15.68
N GLY A 70 -4.07 -0.34 15.94
CA GLY A 70 -4.46 -1.32 16.92
C GLY A 70 -4.57 -0.72 18.32
N PRO A 71 -5.31 -1.36 19.25
CA PRO A 71 -5.37 -0.92 20.62
C PRO A 71 -3.99 -0.86 21.27
N ASP A 72 -3.80 0.09 22.14
CA ASP A 72 -2.64 0.20 23.03
C ASP A 72 -2.72 -0.88 24.10
N PRO A 73 -1.71 -1.76 24.24
CA PRO A 73 -1.79 -2.86 25.23
C PRO A 73 -1.34 -2.48 26.64
N ASP A 74 -0.49 -1.47 26.81
CA ASP A 74 0.28 -1.25 28.03
C ASP A 74 0.50 0.22 28.39
N GLY A 75 -0.15 1.16 27.69
CA GLY A 75 -0.06 2.61 27.95
C GLY A 75 1.34 3.16 27.73
N ASP A 76 2.09 3.41 28.80
CA ASP A 76 3.47 3.91 28.75
C ASP A 76 4.50 2.78 28.59
N GLY A 77 4.05 1.54 28.41
CA GLY A 77 4.91 0.38 28.18
C GLY A 77 5.58 0.40 26.79
N PRO A 78 6.45 -0.59 26.53
CA PRO A 78 7.24 -0.60 25.29
C PRO A 78 6.43 -0.96 24.03
N ALA A 79 5.26 -1.60 24.18
CA ALA A 79 4.47 -1.98 23.03
C ALA A 79 3.63 -0.82 22.51
N GLU A 80 3.72 -0.57 21.22
CA GLU A 80 3.00 0.56 20.63
C GLU A 80 1.52 0.23 20.36
N VAL A 81 1.26 -1.00 19.89
CA VAL A 81 -0.11 -1.46 19.59
C VAL A 81 -0.21 -2.99 19.68
N THR A 82 -1.45 -3.51 19.65
CA THR A 82 -1.71 -4.93 19.43
C THR A 82 -2.11 -5.21 17.99
N LEU A 83 -1.67 -6.37 17.45
CA LEU A 83 -2.11 -6.85 16.15
C LEU A 83 -3.62 -7.10 16.13
N THR A 84 -4.32 -6.49 15.21
CA THR A 84 -5.77 -6.51 15.11
C THR A 84 -6.21 -6.90 13.70
N ASP A 85 -7.33 -7.61 13.56
CA ASP A 85 -7.93 -7.89 12.25
C ASP A 85 -8.13 -6.57 11.49
N PRO A 86 -7.53 -6.40 10.28
CA PRO A 86 -7.61 -5.16 9.53
C PRO A 86 -9.05 -4.73 9.20
N ARG A 87 -9.99 -5.68 9.13
CA ARG A 87 -11.42 -5.39 8.93
C ARG A 87 -12.05 -4.74 10.17
N LYS A 88 -11.56 -5.10 11.36
CA LYS A 88 -11.98 -4.44 12.62
C LYS A 88 -11.38 -3.04 12.73
N LEU A 89 -10.11 -2.86 12.34
CA LEU A 89 -9.49 -1.53 12.27
C LEU A 89 -10.25 -0.60 11.32
N ALA A 90 -10.78 -1.13 10.24
CA ALA A 90 -11.53 -0.41 9.21
C ALA A 90 -13.06 -0.44 9.43
N SER A 91 -13.56 -0.78 10.62
CA SER A 91 -14.99 -1.03 10.86
C SER A 91 -15.87 0.22 11.01
N SER A 92 -15.27 1.43 11.06
CA SER A 92 -16.06 2.66 11.16
C SER A 92 -17.00 2.82 9.94
N PRO A 93 -18.27 3.19 10.14
CA PRO A 93 -19.24 3.38 9.05
C PRO A 93 -18.81 4.44 8.01
N SER A 94 -17.91 5.34 8.36
CA SER A 94 -17.36 6.35 7.44
C SER A 94 -16.27 5.82 6.51
N VAL A 95 -15.75 4.61 6.76
CA VAL A 95 -14.67 4.02 5.96
C VAL A 95 -15.20 3.52 4.63
N LEU A 96 -14.57 3.98 3.56
CA LEU A 96 -14.88 3.60 2.17
C LEU A 96 -13.87 2.59 1.63
N ALA A 97 -12.61 2.68 2.07
CA ALA A 97 -11.53 1.77 1.66
C ALA A 97 -10.45 1.69 2.74
N PHE A 98 -9.64 0.64 2.68
CA PHE A 98 -8.42 0.53 3.49
C PHE A 98 -7.32 -0.28 2.79
N VAL A 99 -6.07 -0.07 3.22
CA VAL A 99 -4.91 -0.92 2.91
C VAL A 99 -4.02 -1.08 4.13
N ASN A 100 -3.23 -2.16 4.17
CA ASN A 100 -2.14 -2.29 5.15
C ASN A 100 -1.03 -1.27 4.88
N THR A 101 -0.24 -0.95 5.90
CA THR A 101 0.82 0.05 5.79
C THR A 101 2.12 -0.41 6.46
N ASN A 102 2.40 0.03 7.69
CA ASN A 102 3.69 -0.14 8.34
C ASN A 102 4.07 -1.60 8.56
N PRO A 103 5.33 -1.96 8.37
CA PRO A 103 5.90 -3.16 8.95
C PRO A 103 5.98 -3.05 10.49
N TRP A 104 6.19 -4.18 11.13
CA TRP A 104 6.20 -4.29 12.59
C TRP A 104 7.11 -5.43 13.04
N ASP A 105 7.53 -5.37 14.30
CA ASP A 105 8.29 -6.42 14.97
C ASP A 105 7.57 -6.90 16.23
N SER A 106 7.74 -8.19 16.52
CA SER A 106 7.30 -8.76 17.79
C SER A 106 8.41 -8.60 18.83
N PHE A 107 8.02 -8.44 20.09
CA PHE A 107 8.96 -8.45 21.21
C PHE A 107 9.61 -9.83 21.35
N PRO A 108 10.89 -9.89 21.77
CA PRO A 108 11.54 -11.13 22.07
C PRO A 108 10.90 -11.77 23.32
N ASN A 109 10.94 -13.10 23.38
CA ASN A 109 10.59 -13.83 24.59
C ASN A 109 11.67 -13.64 25.69
N ALA A 110 11.47 -14.26 26.86
CA ALA A 110 12.43 -14.18 27.98
C ALA A 110 13.84 -14.69 27.63
N GLN A 111 13.98 -15.50 26.59
CA GLN A 111 15.26 -16.01 26.08
C GLN A 111 15.84 -15.13 24.95
N GLY A 112 15.28 -13.96 24.68
CA GLY A 112 15.73 -13.04 23.64
C GLY A 112 15.36 -13.45 22.20
N GLN A 113 14.55 -14.48 22.00
CA GLN A 113 14.16 -14.96 20.68
C GLN A 113 12.92 -14.19 20.18
N LYS A 114 13.00 -13.63 18.99
CA LYS A 114 11.84 -12.99 18.33
C LYS A 114 10.79 -14.04 17.96
N ASN A 115 9.54 -13.77 18.33
CA ASN A 115 8.43 -14.63 17.91
C ASN A 115 8.21 -14.49 16.40
N ARG A 116 8.36 -15.58 15.67
CA ARG A 116 8.12 -15.63 14.22
C ARG A 116 6.65 -15.88 13.86
N SER A 117 5.83 -16.26 14.83
CA SER A 117 4.38 -16.39 14.66
C SER A 117 3.69 -15.06 14.96
N TRP A 118 2.47 -14.94 14.48
CA TRP A 118 1.63 -13.76 14.70
C TRP A 118 0.20 -14.19 15.03
N TYR A 119 -0.47 -13.45 15.92
CA TYR A 119 -1.84 -13.70 16.34
C TYR A 119 -2.53 -12.38 16.71
N ALA A 120 -3.85 -12.38 16.70
CA ALA A 120 -4.63 -11.21 17.14
C ALA A 120 -4.45 -10.97 18.63
N GLY A 121 -4.24 -9.71 19.02
CA GLY A 121 -3.94 -9.32 20.39
C GLY A 121 -2.45 -9.36 20.75
N GLN A 122 -1.57 -9.76 19.83
CA GLN A 122 -0.13 -9.74 20.07
C GLN A 122 0.40 -8.31 20.17
N PRO A 123 1.09 -7.95 21.28
CA PRO A 123 1.79 -6.68 21.40
C PRO A 123 2.95 -6.60 20.41
N VAL A 124 3.10 -5.46 19.75
CA VAL A 124 4.13 -5.25 18.73
C VAL A 124 4.65 -3.81 18.74
N ASP A 125 5.83 -3.67 18.14
CA ASP A 125 6.48 -2.40 17.85
C ASP A 125 6.28 -2.07 16.37
N ILE A 126 5.87 -0.83 16.04
CA ILE A 126 5.62 -0.38 14.67
C ILE A 126 6.92 0.15 14.09
N HIS A 127 7.28 -0.27 12.90
CA HIS A 127 8.46 0.30 12.24
C HIS A 127 8.15 1.67 11.61
N GLY A 128 8.84 2.68 12.11
CA GLY A 128 8.82 4.05 11.58
C GLY A 128 7.56 4.83 11.95
N LEU A 129 7.51 6.06 11.46
CA LEU A 129 6.46 7.02 11.82
C LEU A 129 5.06 6.43 11.62
N ALA A 130 4.27 6.47 12.69
CA ALA A 130 2.87 6.08 12.66
C ALA A 130 2.06 6.97 13.62
N GLY A 131 0.92 7.46 13.17
CA GLY A 131 0.07 8.29 14.00
C GLY A 131 -1.23 8.69 13.33
N THR A 132 -2.14 9.20 14.13
CA THR A 132 -3.47 9.65 13.71
C THR A 132 -3.87 10.90 14.49
N GLN A 133 -4.62 11.80 13.86
CA GLN A 133 -5.13 13.03 14.50
C GLN A 133 -4.02 13.86 15.18
N SER A 134 -2.89 14.00 14.51
CA SER A 134 -1.68 14.67 15.00
C SER A 134 -1.05 14.06 16.27
N LYS A 135 -1.47 12.88 16.68
CA LYS A 135 -0.86 12.11 17.76
C LYS A 135 -0.02 10.99 17.15
N MET A 136 1.30 11.11 17.30
CA MET A 136 2.22 10.07 16.84
C MET A 136 2.35 8.98 17.89
N ARG A 137 2.15 7.73 17.47
CA ARG A 137 2.30 6.54 18.31
C ARG A 137 3.69 5.93 18.16
N SER A 138 4.24 5.96 16.96
CA SER A 138 5.58 5.49 16.67
C SER A 138 6.44 6.61 16.08
N ALA A 139 7.72 6.62 16.43
CA ALA A 139 8.68 7.61 15.99
C ALA A 139 9.19 7.33 14.57
N MET A 140 9.69 8.37 13.91
CA MET A 140 10.29 8.24 12.59
C MET A 140 11.60 7.45 12.66
N ALA A 141 11.73 6.45 11.79
CA ALA A 141 12.99 5.75 11.57
C ALA A 141 13.75 6.37 10.38
N PRO A 142 15.03 6.70 10.50
CA PRO A 142 15.79 7.38 9.43
C PRO A 142 15.90 6.59 8.13
N SER A 143 15.88 5.25 8.22
CA SER A 143 16.00 4.35 7.07
C SER A 143 14.70 4.12 6.29
N ASN A 144 13.57 4.55 6.84
CA ASN A 144 12.25 4.26 6.28
C ASN A 144 11.68 5.49 5.56
N ALA A 145 10.87 5.23 4.54
CA ALA A 145 10.15 6.28 3.81
C ALA A 145 8.81 6.55 4.47
N SER A 146 8.69 7.68 5.13
CA SER A 146 7.44 8.12 5.74
C SER A 146 6.51 8.76 4.72
N VAL A 147 5.23 8.51 4.90
CA VAL A 147 4.10 9.11 4.18
C VAL A 147 3.21 9.76 5.21
N TRP A 148 2.93 11.03 5.05
CA TRP A 148 2.00 11.73 5.95
C TRP A 148 1.05 12.62 5.19
N PHE A 149 -0.01 12.98 5.85
CA PHE A 149 -1.01 13.90 5.33
C PHE A 149 -0.92 15.20 6.11
N ASP A 150 -0.73 16.30 5.39
CA ASP A 150 -0.65 17.63 5.97
C ASP A 150 -2.03 18.16 6.42
N ALA A 151 -2.09 19.37 6.96
CA ALA A 151 -3.32 20.00 7.43
C ALA A 151 -4.40 20.18 6.33
N LYS A 152 -3.98 20.20 5.06
CA LYS A 152 -4.89 20.23 3.91
C LYS A 152 -5.36 18.82 3.51
N GLY A 153 -4.83 17.77 4.13
CA GLY A 153 -5.06 16.38 3.77
C GLY A 153 -4.27 15.92 2.54
N TRP A 154 -3.28 16.69 2.09
CA TRP A 154 -2.44 16.34 0.95
C TRP A 154 -1.30 15.41 1.36
N VAL A 155 -0.92 14.54 0.43
CA VAL A 155 0.12 13.53 0.65
C VAL A 155 1.51 14.15 0.60
N ARG A 156 2.33 13.83 1.57
CA ARG A 156 3.74 14.18 1.64
C ARG A 156 4.59 12.92 1.83
N PHE A 157 5.78 12.93 1.25
CA PHE A 157 6.74 11.82 1.32
C PHE A 157 8.10 12.32 1.77
N GLY A 158 8.87 11.44 2.37
CA GLY A 158 10.27 11.70 2.70
C GLY A 158 10.72 10.97 3.94
N HIS A 159 11.98 11.21 4.31
CA HIS A 159 12.59 10.64 5.50
C HIS A 159 12.37 11.50 6.75
N GLN A 160 11.89 12.73 6.57
CA GLN A 160 11.60 13.65 7.69
C GLN A 160 10.27 14.35 7.42
N ALA A 161 9.38 14.32 8.39
CA ALA A 161 8.18 15.15 8.38
C ALA A 161 8.56 16.59 8.74
N GLN A 162 8.43 17.52 7.78
CA GLN A 162 8.72 18.94 8.00
C GLN A 162 7.56 19.68 8.69
N ASP A 163 6.34 19.16 8.52
CA ASP A 163 5.13 19.73 9.12
C ASP A 163 4.58 18.77 10.19
N LYS A 164 3.66 19.25 11.01
CA LYS A 164 2.92 18.39 11.95
C LYS A 164 2.00 17.47 11.16
N PRO A 165 2.28 16.17 11.04
CA PRO A 165 1.42 15.25 10.33
C PRO A 165 0.04 15.16 11.01
N GLN A 166 -1.03 15.21 10.22
CA GLN A 166 -2.37 14.87 10.74
C GLN A 166 -2.53 13.37 10.86
N GLU A 167 -2.08 12.66 9.84
CA GLU A 167 -2.06 11.21 9.74
C GLU A 167 -0.69 10.81 9.20
N ALA A 168 -0.11 9.72 9.70
CA ALA A 168 1.21 9.30 9.27
C ALA A 168 1.35 7.77 9.23
N THR A 169 2.12 7.29 8.26
CA THR A 169 2.45 5.89 8.03
C THR A 169 3.84 5.78 7.39
N THR A 170 4.46 4.62 7.45
CA THR A 170 5.81 4.42 6.91
C THR A 170 5.90 3.12 6.11
N GLY A 171 6.59 3.17 4.98
CA GLY A 171 7.00 2.01 4.20
C GLY A 171 8.45 1.60 4.48
N PHE A 172 8.90 0.57 3.78
CA PHE A 172 10.30 0.13 3.86
C PHE A 172 11.24 1.09 3.15
N GLN A 173 10.86 1.56 1.95
CA GLN A 173 11.71 2.44 1.14
C GLN A 173 10.90 3.14 0.06
N LEU A 174 11.39 4.29 -0.37
CA LEU A 174 10.94 4.92 -1.62
C LEU A 174 11.36 4.03 -2.79
N ILE A 175 10.43 3.76 -3.69
CA ILE A 175 10.65 3.01 -4.92
C ILE A 175 10.59 3.91 -6.15
N LEU A 176 9.97 5.09 -6.00
CA LEU A 176 9.89 6.13 -7.00
C LEU A 176 10.04 7.48 -6.31
N SER A 177 10.91 8.34 -6.79
CA SER A 177 11.12 9.69 -6.29
C SER A 177 11.25 10.68 -7.44
N LYS A 178 10.41 11.71 -7.44
CA LYS A 178 10.37 12.76 -8.48
C LYS A 178 10.35 12.16 -9.90
N GLY A 179 9.50 11.14 -10.12
CA GLY A 179 9.35 10.46 -11.40
C GLY A 179 10.51 9.52 -11.79
N LYS A 180 11.52 9.35 -10.94
CA LYS A 180 12.67 8.47 -11.17
C LYS A 180 12.61 7.24 -10.27
N LEU A 181 12.86 6.05 -10.82
CA LEU A 181 12.97 4.82 -10.05
C LEU A 181 14.20 4.91 -9.13
N THR A 182 14.02 4.50 -7.87
CA THR A 182 15.06 4.49 -6.83
C THR A 182 15.54 3.08 -6.50
N VAL A 183 15.06 2.10 -7.23
CA VAL A 183 15.35 0.67 -7.05
C VAL A 183 15.97 0.08 -8.31
N GLY A 184 16.91 -0.86 -8.12
CA GLY A 184 17.53 -1.61 -9.20
C GLY A 184 16.61 -2.69 -9.78
N THR A 185 17.05 -3.29 -10.88
CA THR A 185 16.37 -4.41 -11.55
C THR A 185 16.55 -5.72 -10.78
N GLY A 186 15.62 -6.67 -10.97
CA GLY A 186 15.69 -8.01 -10.36
C GLY A 186 15.07 -8.09 -8.98
N GLY A 187 15.40 -9.18 -8.27
CA GLY A 187 14.87 -9.48 -6.95
C GLY A 187 13.63 -10.39 -6.95
N ALA A 188 13.31 -10.94 -5.77
CA ALA A 188 12.23 -11.89 -5.61
C ALA A 188 10.85 -11.23 -5.75
N ARG A 189 9.91 -11.98 -6.35
CA ARG A 189 8.50 -11.60 -6.48
C ARG A 189 7.75 -11.93 -5.21
N HIS A 190 6.97 -10.95 -4.74
CA HIS A 190 6.16 -11.09 -3.54
C HIS A 190 4.83 -10.36 -3.72
N PRO A 191 3.80 -10.71 -2.90
CA PRO A 191 2.68 -9.78 -2.70
C PRO A 191 3.23 -8.43 -2.24
N ARG A 192 2.68 -7.34 -2.76
CA ARG A 192 3.15 -5.98 -2.48
C ARG A 192 2.01 -5.07 -2.11
N THR A 193 2.31 -4.09 -1.28
CA THR A 193 1.47 -2.93 -1.06
C THR A 193 2.31 -1.69 -1.32
N ALA A 194 1.77 -0.74 -2.06
CA ALA A 194 2.44 0.53 -2.34
C ALA A 194 1.48 1.71 -2.19
N LEU A 195 2.02 2.83 -1.73
CA LEU A 195 1.39 4.14 -1.74
C LEU A 195 2.16 5.06 -2.69
N GLY A 196 1.44 5.85 -3.46
CA GLY A 196 2.05 6.85 -4.35
C GLY A 196 1.20 8.10 -4.46
N THR A 197 1.82 9.19 -4.90
CA THR A 197 1.15 10.48 -5.13
C THR A 197 1.66 11.16 -6.39
N ASP A 198 0.85 12.08 -6.93
CA ASP A 198 1.26 13.03 -7.95
C ASP A 198 2.24 14.08 -7.37
N GLU A 199 2.76 14.96 -8.19
CA GLU A 199 3.71 16.00 -7.78
C GLU A 199 3.13 16.97 -6.75
N LYS A 200 1.82 17.24 -6.82
CA LYS A 200 1.13 18.16 -5.91
C LYS A 200 0.74 17.53 -4.57
N GLY A 201 0.69 16.20 -4.50
CA GLY A 201 0.19 15.47 -3.33
C GLY A 201 -1.33 15.40 -3.23
N GLN A 202 -2.04 15.66 -4.33
CA GLN A 202 -3.50 15.73 -4.37
C GLN A 202 -4.14 14.42 -4.83
N ILE A 203 -3.42 13.60 -5.56
CA ILE A 203 -3.86 12.27 -5.96
C ILE A 203 -3.12 11.23 -5.13
N LEU A 204 -3.85 10.35 -4.49
CA LEU A 204 -3.31 9.21 -3.75
C LEU A 204 -3.60 7.93 -4.51
N TRP A 205 -2.57 7.15 -4.80
CA TRP A 205 -2.69 5.78 -5.29
C TRP A 205 -2.40 4.80 -4.15
N LEU A 206 -3.32 3.88 -3.93
CA LEU A 206 -3.15 2.72 -3.06
C LEU A 206 -3.17 1.49 -3.96
N VAL A 207 -2.09 0.73 -3.92
CA VAL A 207 -1.90 -0.43 -4.79
C VAL A 207 -1.60 -1.66 -3.96
N VAL A 208 -2.32 -2.75 -4.24
CA VAL A 208 -2.03 -4.08 -3.70
C VAL A 208 -1.85 -5.05 -4.86
N VAL A 209 -0.72 -5.74 -4.87
CA VAL A 209 -0.40 -6.82 -5.81
C VAL A 209 -0.52 -8.14 -5.08
N ASP A 210 -1.41 -9.02 -5.54
CA ASP A 210 -1.45 -10.40 -5.07
C ASP A 210 -0.15 -11.13 -5.44
N GLY A 211 0.24 -12.15 -4.69
CA GLY A 211 1.46 -12.88 -4.99
C GLY A 211 1.61 -14.17 -4.18
N ARG A 212 2.72 -14.90 -4.44
CA ARG A 212 3.00 -16.22 -3.84
C ARG A 212 1.89 -17.25 -4.10
N GLN A 213 1.19 -17.10 -5.20
CA GLN A 213 0.07 -17.96 -5.61
C GLN A 213 0.25 -18.34 -7.08
N PRO A 214 1.05 -19.39 -7.37
CA PRO A 214 1.32 -19.83 -8.73
C PRO A 214 0.05 -19.98 -9.57
N ARG A 215 0.11 -19.62 -10.86
CA ARG A 215 -1.01 -19.62 -11.82
C ARG A 215 -2.14 -18.60 -11.51
N TYR A 216 -2.14 -17.97 -10.32
CA TYR A 216 -3.12 -16.95 -9.96
C TYR A 216 -2.52 -15.56 -9.96
N SER A 217 -1.45 -15.38 -9.21
CA SER A 217 -0.65 -14.14 -9.11
C SER A 217 0.69 -14.45 -8.45
N GLU A 218 1.77 -14.18 -9.14
CA GLU A 218 3.12 -14.45 -8.66
C GLU A 218 3.62 -13.33 -7.74
N GLY A 219 3.12 -12.12 -7.97
CA GLY A 219 3.58 -10.91 -7.32
C GLY A 219 4.59 -10.14 -8.15
N MET A 220 5.18 -9.11 -7.54
CA MET A 220 6.14 -8.23 -8.20
C MET A 220 7.44 -8.11 -7.41
N ASN A 221 8.56 -7.95 -8.10
CA ASN A 221 9.79 -7.42 -7.52
C ASN A 221 9.67 -5.89 -7.37
N MET A 222 10.68 -5.25 -6.75
CA MET A 222 10.63 -3.82 -6.47
C MET A 222 10.68 -2.96 -7.73
N HIS A 223 11.44 -3.37 -8.73
CA HIS A 223 11.56 -2.65 -10.00
C HIS A 223 10.23 -2.65 -10.77
N GLU A 224 9.58 -3.79 -10.85
CA GLU A 224 8.27 -3.92 -11.49
C GLU A 224 7.20 -3.09 -10.79
N LEU A 225 7.21 -3.11 -9.45
CA LEU A 225 6.30 -2.28 -8.64
C LEU A 225 6.55 -0.79 -8.89
N ALA A 226 7.81 -0.36 -8.90
CA ALA A 226 8.19 1.04 -9.15
C ALA A 226 7.81 1.49 -10.57
N SER A 227 8.05 0.65 -11.58
CA SER A 227 7.68 0.91 -12.98
C SER A 227 6.17 1.07 -13.12
N MET A 228 5.40 0.17 -12.52
CA MET A 228 3.95 0.24 -12.50
C MET A 228 3.43 1.50 -11.80
N MET A 229 4.00 1.89 -10.66
CA MET A 229 3.61 3.13 -9.97
C MET A 229 3.88 4.36 -10.85
N LYS A 230 4.99 4.38 -11.58
CA LYS A 230 5.30 5.42 -12.56
C LYS A 230 4.28 5.45 -13.71
N GLU A 231 3.92 4.29 -14.27
CA GLU A 231 2.90 4.16 -15.32
C GLU A 231 1.51 4.61 -14.87
N LEU A 232 1.18 4.46 -13.59
CA LEU A 232 -0.06 4.98 -13.00
C LEU A 232 -0.07 6.51 -12.88
N GLY A 233 1.07 7.18 -13.09
CA GLY A 233 1.21 8.63 -12.99
C GLY A 233 1.73 9.12 -11.63
N CYS A 234 2.28 8.23 -10.81
CA CYS A 234 2.88 8.64 -9.55
C CYS A 234 4.18 9.44 -9.79
N TRP A 235 4.34 10.50 -9.03
CA TRP A 235 5.57 11.28 -8.93
C TRP A 235 6.51 10.72 -7.86
N THR A 236 5.93 10.32 -6.74
CA THR A 236 6.64 9.66 -5.63
C THR A 236 5.83 8.47 -5.14
N ALA A 237 6.52 7.36 -4.79
CA ALA A 237 5.88 6.17 -4.26
C ALA A 237 6.80 5.41 -3.28
N THR A 238 6.19 4.74 -2.31
CA THR A 238 6.88 3.88 -1.33
C THR A 238 6.28 2.47 -1.35
N ASN A 239 7.15 1.47 -1.12
CA ASN A 239 6.73 0.11 -0.82
C ASN A 239 6.43 -0.03 0.67
N MET A 240 5.22 -0.45 1.00
CA MET A 240 4.74 -0.71 2.35
C MET A 240 5.05 -2.15 2.79
N ASP A 241 4.53 -2.58 3.94
CA ASP A 241 4.59 -4.00 4.31
C ASP A 241 3.87 -4.85 3.26
N GLY A 242 4.48 -5.96 2.95
CA GLY A 242 4.06 -6.85 1.87
C GLY A 242 3.78 -8.27 2.32
N GLY A 243 3.88 -9.22 1.38
CA GLY A 243 3.69 -10.63 1.69
C GLY A 243 2.29 -10.93 2.21
N GLY A 244 2.19 -11.63 3.33
CA GLY A 244 0.92 -11.99 3.96
C GLY A 244 0.13 -10.81 4.53
N SER A 245 0.79 -9.67 4.74
CA SER A 245 0.15 -8.43 5.20
C SER A 245 -0.61 -7.70 4.10
N SER A 246 -0.28 -7.95 2.81
CA SER A 246 -0.91 -7.25 1.69
C SER A 246 -2.41 -7.45 1.63
N ILE A 247 -3.17 -6.41 1.94
CA ILE A 247 -4.64 -6.44 1.97
C ILE A 247 -5.22 -5.08 1.55
N MET A 248 -6.29 -5.13 0.77
CA MET A 248 -7.12 -3.99 0.39
C MET A 248 -8.58 -4.28 0.62
N GLY A 249 -9.28 -3.37 1.27
CA GLY A 249 -10.74 -3.40 1.38
C GLY A 249 -11.38 -2.22 0.68
N LEU A 250 -12.58 -2.44 0.18
CA LEU A 250 -13.40 -1.42 -0.47
C LEU A 250 -14.88 -1.64 -0.14
N VAL A 251 -15.61 -0.56 0.12
CA VAL A 251 -17.05 -0.64 0.34
C VAL A 251 -17.77 -1.00 -0.96
N GLY A 252 -18.63 -2.01 -0.90
CA GLY A 252 -19.46 -2.42 -2.02
C GLY A 252 -20.74 -1.60 -2.14
N GLN A 253 -21.56 -1.87 -3.16
CA GLN A 253 -22.88 -1.24 -3.35
C GLN A 253 -23.84 -1.51 -2.19
N ASP A 254 -23.67 -2.63 -1.51
CA ASP A 254 -24.42 -3.04 -0.33
C ASP A 254 -23.98 -2.31 0.95
N GLY A 255 -23.08 -1.33 0.84
CA GLY A 255 -22.53 -0.58 1.97
C GLY A 255 -21.57 -1.40 2.85
N LYS A 256 -21.29 -2.66 2.52
CA LYS A 256 -20.41 -3.53 3.30
C LYS A 256 -18.97 -3.45 2.77
N LEU A 257 -18.02 -3.39 3.68
CA LEU A 257 -16.60 -3.44 3.36
C LEU A 257 -16.20 -4.88 2.96
N LYS A 258 -15.63 -5.02 1.77
CA LYS A 258 -15.18 -6.31 1.20
C LYS A 258 -13.68 -6.28 0.95
N VAL A 259 -13.00 -7.40 1.24
CA VAL A 259 -11.60 -7.58 0.87
C VAL A 259 -11.53 -7.83 -0.64
N MET A 260 -10.76 -7.01 -1.35
CA MET A 260 -10.70 -6.99 -2.81
C MET A 260 -9.66 -7.95 -3.37
N ASN A 261 -8.55 -8.11 -2.67
CA ASN A 261 -7.45 -8.97 -3.07
C ASN A 261 -7.52 -10.36 -2.40
N ARG A 262 -6.61 -11.25 -2.77
CA ARG A 262 -6.48 -12.58 -2.17
C ARG A 262 -5.18 -12.66 -1.36
N PRO A 263 -5.19 -12.39 -0.03
CA PRO A 263 -4.02 -12.50 0.82
C PRO A 263 -3.31 -13.84 0.69
N SER A 264 -1.98 -13.84 0.80
CA SER A 264 -1.18 -15.03 0.52
C SER A 264 -1.10 -16.04 1.67
N ASP A 265 -1.34 -15.61 2.91
CA ASP A 265 -1.28 -16.49 4.06
C ASP A 265 -2.39 -17.54 4.05
N ARG A 266 -2.06 -18.73 4.51
CA ARG A 266 -2.96 -19.89 4.55
C ARG A 266 -3.01 -20.52 5.93
N SER A 267 -4.17 -21.06 6.27
CA SER A 267 -4.37 -21.93 7.41
C SER A 267 -5.27 -23.09 6.96
N PHE A 268 -4.79 -24.31 7.07
CA PHE A 268 -5.51 -25.50 6.58
C PHE A 268 -6.00 -25.34 5.13
N GLY A 269 -5.14 -24.80 4.23
CA GLY A 269 -5.46 -24.56 2.82
C GLY A 269 -6.35 -23.35 2.53
N ARG A 270 -6.99 -22.76 3.53
CA ARG A 270 -7.87 -21.58 3.40
C ARG A 270 -7.09 -20.28 3.53
N VAL A 271 -7.56 -19.22 2.87
CA VAL A 271 -6.99 -17.88 3.04
C VAL A 271 -7.09 -17.46 4.51
N LYS A 272 -5.96 -17.06 5.09
CA LYS A 272 -5.89 -16.49 6.44
C LYS A 272 -5.54 -15.01 6.33
N ILE A 273 -6.39 -14.15 6.88
CA ILE A 273 -6.10 -12.72 6.99
C ILE A 273 -5.17 -12.51 8.19
N ARG A 274 -4.02 -11.89 7.94
CA ARG A 274 -3.04 -11.55 8.97
C ARG A 274 -3.58 -10.40 9.81
N PRO A 275 -3.57 -10.48 11.15
CA PRO A 275 -3.78 -9.31 11.98
C PRO A 275 -2.62 -8.33 11.80
N LEU A 276 -2.91 -7.05 11.84
CA LEU A 276 -2.00 -5.96 11.50
C LEU A 276 -1.93 -4.93 12.64
N PRO A 277 -0.82 -4.17 12.75
CA PRO A 277 -0.71 -3.12 13.75
C PRO A 277 -1.60 -1.92 13.42
N MET A 278 -1.81 -1.67 12.13
CA MET A 278 -2.53 -0.52 11.62
C MET A 278 -2.95 -0.68 10.17
N VAL A 279 -3.86 0.17 9.74
CA VAL A 279 -4.25 0.34 8.34
C VAL A 279 -4.41 1.82 8.00
N LEU A 280 -4.17 2.19 6.75
CA LEU A 280 -4.62 3.46 6.20
C LEU A 280 -6.03 3.28 5.65
N THR A 281 -6.97 4.06 6.16
CA THR A 281 -8.36 4.08 5.70
C THR A 281 -8.62 5.34 4.88
N ILE A 282 -9.56 5.25 3.94
CA ILE A 282 -10.14 6.39 3.24
C ILE A 282 -11.55 6.56 3.78
N THR A 283 -11.80 7.69 4.42
CA THR A 283 -13.08 8.00 5.06
C THR A 283 -13.82 9.08 4.31
N LYS A 284 -15.14 9.06 4.36
CA LYS A 284 -15.98 10.13 3.84
C LYS A 284 -15.73 11.40 4.66
N SER A 285 -15.44 12.52 4.00
CA SER A 285 -15.34 13.82 4.68
C SER A 285 -16.69 14.16 5.32
N PRO A 286 -16.74 14.74 6.54
CA PRO A 286 -17.92 15.37 7.03
C PRO A 286 -18.41 16.39 5.99
N ARG A 287 -19.70 16.41 5.64
CA ARG A 287 -20.25 17.50 4.84
C ARG A 287 -19.92 18.80 5.55
N LEU A 288 -19.21 19.70 4.88
CA LEU A 288 -19.18 21.08 5.32
C LEU A 288 -20.67 21.49 5.36
N LYS A 289 -21.17 21.89 6.54
CA LYS A 289 -22.46 22.54 6.62
C LYS A 289 -22.31 23.81 5.78
N GLU A 290 -23.02 23.87 4.67
CA GLU A 290 -23.21 25.08 3.88
C GLU A 290 -23.80 26.18 4.75
#